data_fd66cfdc85c04fd05323a6310c43c57f
#
_entry.id   fd66cfdc85c04fd05323a6310c43c57f
#
_cell.length_a   1.000
_cell.length_b   1.000
_cell.length_c   1.000
_cell.angle_alpha   90.00
_cell.angle_beta   90.00
_cell.angle_gamma   90.00
#
_symmetry.space_group_name_H-M   'P 1'
#
loop_
_entity.id
_entity.type
_entity.pdbx_description
1 polymer ?
#
loop_
_entity_poly.entity_id
_entity_poly.type
_entity_poly.pdbx_seq_one_letter_code
_entity_poly.pdbx_strand_id
1 'polypeptide(L)'
;MRSKFYEEPIDAYLPQNGNRGYRVSRYELELSYKPASNRLAGRAVIIAVTTTVRPWFTLDMSQALMVSKVLVNGSKAVKFVHQQGKLALTPQQKIPAGGVLEITVHYAGTPKPVRGPWGEVGWEELTEGALVASQPNGAASWFPCDDHPSSKASYRISITTDSPFLALANGTLLSKQPKASQTTWVYEMAEPMASYLATIQIGGYRKYRVGAAGEPVPMHAVIPPRLRASFDHDFARQPEMMALFTERFGPYPFDDYTVVVTDDELDIPIEAQGISIFGANHCDGKRGAERLVAHELAHQWFGNSLTLKRWQDIWLHEGFACYAEWIWSEASGGPTADQLARAARANLARQPQDIIIGDPGPKDMFDDRVYKRGALTLHALRLELRDHLFFELIKEWTARYRHSSITTEEFVDLAGHYSVAPLRGLFAIWLGTKPLPQLPPLGGQAHQNTR
;
A
#
# COMPACT_ATOMS: atom_id res chain seq x y z
N MET A 1 34.12 2.96 -6.41
CA MET A 1 33.79 3.53 -7.76
C MET A 1 32.28 3.55 -7.91
N ARG A 2 31.66 4.71 -8.21
CA ARG A 2 30.24 4.76 -8.54
C ARG A 2 29.99 3.91 -9.79
N SER A 3 28.91 3.13 -9.80
CA SER A 3 28.50 2.35 -10.98
C SER A 3 28.34 3.27 -12.19
N LYS A 4 28.63 2.79 -13.41
CA LYS A 4 28.36 3.51 -14.68
C LYS A 4 26.85 3.86 -14.82
N PHE A 5 25.99 3.17 -14.09
CA PHE A 5 24.53 3.32 -14.10
C PHE A 5 24.02 3.98 -12.81
N TYR A 6 24.85 4.78 -12.14
CA TYR A 6 24.44 5.52 -10.95
C TYR A 6 23.43 6.62 -11.32
N GLU A 7 22.36 6.71 -10.55
CA GLU A 7 21.37 7.78 -10.61
C GLU A 7 21.28 8.49 -9.26
N GLU A 8 20.96 9.78 -9.27
CA GLU A 8 20.61 10.47 -8.02
C GLU A 8 19.31 9.89 -7.46
N PRO A 9 19.20 9.70 -6.13
CA PRO A 9 18.00 9.20 -5.50
C PRO A 9 16.74 9.99 -5.88
N ILE A 10 15.60 9.29 -6.01
CA ILE A 10 14.29 9.92 -6.22
C ILE A 10 13.66 10.26 -4.87
N ASP A 11 13.78 9.34 -3.91
CA ASP A 11 13.31 9.49 -2.54
C ASP A 11 14.48 9.39 -1.57
N ALA A 12 14.56 10.33 -0.62
CA ALA A 12 15.64 10.36 0.37
C ALA A 12 15.56 9.20 1.39
N TYR A 13 14.35 8.65 1.59
CA TYR A 13 14.12 7.55 2.55
C TYR A 13 14.50 6.19 1.96
N LEU A 14 14.31 6.03 0.65
CA LEU A 14 14.67 4.83 -0.10
C LEU A 14 15.59 5.17 -1.27
N PRO A 15 16.83 5.61 -1.01
CA PRO A 15 17.71 6.15 -2.04
C PRO A 15 18.16 5.12 -3.09
N GLN A 16 17.95 3.83 -2.83
CA GLN A 16 18.28 2.76 -3.77
C GLN A 16 17.11 2.37 -4.68
N ASN A 17 15.88 2.82 -4.38
CA ASN A 17 14.66 2.45 -5.08
C ASN A 17 14.17 3.54 -6.03
N GLY A 18 13.36 3.13 -7.00
CA GLY A 18 12.85 4.01 -8.04
C GLY A 18 13.86 4.28 -9.16
N ASN A 19 13.36 4.74 -10.29
CA ASN A 19 14.14 4.89 -11.52
C ASN A 19 13.72 6.15 -12.28
N ARG A 20 14.66 6.71 -13.05
CA ARG A 20 14.44 7.97 -13.77
C ARG A 20 14.39 7.76 -15.29
N GLY A 21 13.80 8.72 -15.97
CA GLY A 21 13.85 8.79 -17.42
C GLY A 21 12.68 8.17 -18.15
N TYR A 22 11.75 7.57 -17.41
CA TYR A 22 10.50 7.03 -17.96
C TYR A 22 9.38 7.05 -16.89
N ARG A 23 8.16 6.79 -17.33
CA ARG A 23 6.99 6.56 -16.48
C ARG A 23 6.31 5.30 -16.95
N VAL A 24 6.14 4.34 -16.05
CA VAL A 24 5.42 3.11 -16.33
C VAL A 24 3.92 3.38 -16.37
N SER A 25 3.23 2.79 -17.35
CA SER A 25 1.78 2.82 -17.47
C SER A 25 1.14 1.46 -17.22
N ARG A 26 1.89 0.36 -17.48
CA ARG A 26 1.35 -1.00 -17.35
C ARG A 26 2.44 -2.02 -17.08
N TYR A 27 2.10 -3.00 -16.24
CA TYR A 27 2.85 -4.24 -16.05
C TYR A 27 2.01 -5.43 -16.53
N GLU A 28 2.60 -6.33 -17.31
CA GLU A 28 2.03 -7.64 -17.64
C GLU A 28 2.99 -8.71 -17.12
N LEU A 29 2.54 -9.46 -16.12
CA LEU A 29 3.34 -10.44 -15.41
C LEU A 29 2.80 -11.84 -15.71
N GLU A 30 3.61 -12.68 -16.34
CA GLU A 30 3.34 -14.10 -16.54
C GLU A 30 4.27 -14.89 -15.60
N LEU A 31 3.71 -15.52 -14.59
CA LEU A 31 4.45 -16.16 -13.51
C LEU A 31 4.13 -17.65 -13.40
N SER A 32 5.13 -18.44 -13.09
CA SER A 32 4.99 -19.84 -12.72
C SER A 32 5.72 -20.08 -11.40
N TYR A 33 4.99 -20.51 -10.40
CA TYR A 33 5.53 -20.76 -9.07
C TYR A 33 5.31 -22.19 -8.63
N LYS A 34 6.36 -22.80 -8.07
CA LYS A 34 6.35 -24.15 -7.50
C LYS A 34 6.56 -24.06 -5.99
N PRO A 35 5.50 -24.17 -5.17
CA PRO A 35 5.59 -24.06 -3.72
C PRO A 35 6.60 -25.04 -3.10
N ALA A 36 6.57 -26.30 -3.51
CA ALA A 36 7.44 -27.35 -2.95
C ALA A 36 8.95 -27.06 -3.03
N SER A 37 9.39 -26.13 -3.88
CA SER A 37 10.80 -25.79 -4.07
C SER A 37 11.09 -24.30 -4.05
N ASN A 38 10.11 -23.47 -3.70
CA ASN A 38 10.16 -22.00 -3.75
C ASN A 38 10.79 -21.49 -5.05
N ARG A 39 10.37 -22.04 -6.20
CA ARG A 39 10.91 -21.67 -7.52
C ARG A 39 9.91 -20.83 -8.29
N LEU A 40 10.33 -19.61 -8.60
CA LEU A 40 9.59 -18.65 -9.42
C LEU A 40 10.28 -18.54 -10.79
N ALA A 41 9.50 -18.64 -11.86
CA ALA A 41 9.89 -18.22 -13.20
C ALA A 41 8.90 -17.16 -13.69
N GLY A 42 9.39 -16.11 -14.32
CA GLY A 42 8.58 -14.97 -14.76
C GLY A 42 8.99 -14.42 -16.11
N ARG A 43 7.98 -13.90 -16.80
CA ARG A 43 8.11 -12.98 -17.92
C ARG A 43 7.35 -11.72 -17.53
N ALA A 44 8.08 -10.60 -17.41
CA ALA A 44 7.48 -9.29 -17.17
C ALA A 44 7.57 -8.45 -18.45
N VAL A 45 6.44 -7.89 -18.88
CA VAL A 45 6.38 -6.84 -19.90
C VAL A 45 6.01 -5.53 -19.20
N ILE A 46 6.88 -4.55 -19.35
CA ILE A 46 6.76 -3.24 -18.71
C ILE A 46 6.55 -2.23 -19.83
N ILE A 47 5.38 -1.60 -19.84
CA ILE A 47 5.01 -0.58 -20.84
C ILE A 47 5.14 0.79 -20.19
N ALA A 48 5.98 1.63 -20.78
CA ALA A 48 6.33 2.93 -20.24
C ALA A 48 6.43 3.98 -21.35
N VAL A 49 6.48 5.25 -20.94
CA VAL A 49 6.78 6.39 -21.79
C VAL A 49 8.05 7.05 -21.25
N THR A 50 9.02 7.28 -22.12
CA THR A 50 10.25 7.99 -21.76
C THR A 50 9.97 9.46 -21.44
N THR A 51 10.56 9.97 -20.39
CA THR A 51 10.47 11.40 -20.02
C THR A 51 11.67 12.20 -20.50
N THR A 52 12.80 11.52 -20.73
CA THR A 52 14.05 12.12 -21.22
C THR A 52 14.78 11.15 -22.14
N VAL A 53 15.60 11.68 -23.07
CA VAL A 53 16.48 10.85 -23.91
C VAL A 53 17.62 10.30 -23.06
N ARG A 54 17.75 8.97 -23.00
CA ARG A 54 18.80 8.30 -22.21
C ARG A 54 19.48 7.19 -23.01
N PRO A 55 20.76 6.94 -22.75
CA PRO A 55 21.48 5.83 -23.36
C PRO A 55 21.21 4.47 -22.70
N TRP A 56 20.61 4.49 -21.50
CA TRP A 56 20.27 3.29 -20.70
C TRP A 56 19.11 3.60 -19.76
N PHE A 57 18.44 2.53 -19.29
CA PHE A 57 17.36 2.55 -18.30
C PHE A 57 17.66 1.56 -17.19
N THR A 58 17.08 1.75 -16.03
CA THR A 58 17.18 0.84 -14.88
C THR A 58 15.81 0.39 -14.42
N LEU A 59 15.75 -0.77 -13.80
CA LEU A 59 14.63 -1.33 -13.06
C LEU A 59 15.13 -1.83 -11.71
N ASP A 60 14.31 -1.77 -10.67
CA ASP A 60 14.57 -2.43 -9.41
C ASP A 60 14.30 -3.92 -9.58
N MET A 61 15.22 -4.76 -9.12
CA MET A 61 15.08 -6.22 -9.19
C MET A 61 16.06 -6.93 -8.27
N SER A 62 15.56 -7.85 -7.47
CA SER A 62 16.37 -8.69 -6.58
C SER A 62 17.33 -9.60 -7.34
N GLN A 63 18.55 -9.71 -6.86
CA GLN A 63 19.56 -10.64 -7.40
C GLN A 63 19.26 -12.12 -7.13
N ALA A 64 18.28 -12.44 -6.28
CA ALA A 64 17.79 -13.79 -6.09
C ALA A 64 17.10 -14.37 -7.36
N LEU A 65 16.73 -13.48 -8.28
CA LEU A 65 16.08 -13.79 -9.55
C LEU A 65 17.06 -13.54 -10.71
N MET A 66 17.50 -14.60 -11.36
CA MET A 66 18.46 -14.52 -12.49
C MET A 66 17.75 -14.10 -13.77
N VAL A 67 18.21 -13.03 -14.38
CA VAL A 67 17.74 -12.55 -15.69
C VAL A 67 18.40 -13.33 -16.81
N SER A 68 17.60 -13.95 -17.66
CA SER A 68 18.07 -14.74 -18.81
C SER A 68 17.99 -13.98 -20.14
N LYS A 69 17.01 -13.07 -20.29
CA LYS A 69 16.78 -12.32 -21.53
C LYS A 69 16.13 -10.98 -21.25
N VAL A 70 16.56 -9.96 -21.98
CA VAL A 70 15.94 -8.61 -21.98
C VAL A 70 15.69 -8.18 -23.41
N LEU A 71 14.45 -7.76 -23.69
CA LEU A 71 14.07 -7.11 -24.96
C LEU A 71 13.67 -5.65 -24.66
N VAL A 72 13.94 -4.76 -25.60
CA VAL A 72 13.49 -3.39 -25.58
C VAL A 72 12.83 -3.10 -26.93
N ASN A 73 11.55 -2.73 -26.91
CA ASN A 73 10.73 -2.52 -28.11
C ASN A 73 10.84 -3.70 -29.09
N GLY A 74 10.70 -4.93 -28.56
CA GLY A 74 10.79 -6.18 -29.32
C GLY A 74 12.21 -6.61 -29.73
N SER A 75 13.20 -5.76 -29.61
CA SER A 75 14.59 -6.05 -29.99
C SER A 75 15.42 -6.45 -28.76
N LYS A 76 16.38 -7.39 -28.96
CA LYS A 76 17.28 -7.79 -27.87
C LYS A 76 18.10 -6.58 -27.39
N ALA A 77 18.18 -6.35 -26.08
CA ALA A 77 19.02 -5.30 -25.50
C ALA A 77 20.49 -5.50 -25.94
N VAL A 78 21.20 -4.40 -26.26
CA VAL A 78 22.62 -4.45 -26.60
C VAL A 78 23.43 -5.01 -25.43
N LYS A 79 23.09 -4.58 -24.22
CA LYS A 79 23.69 -5.01 -22.98
C LYS A 79 22.71 -4.87 -21.85
N PHE A 80 22.71 -5.82 -20.92
CA PHE A 80 22.12 -5.64 -19.59
C PHE A 80 23.09 -6.04 -18.49
N VAL A 81 22.94 -5.45 -17.32
CA VAL A 81 23.73 -5.74 -16.11
C VAL A 81 22.77 -5.80 -14.94
N HIS A 82 22.79 -6.92 -14.23
CA HIS A 82 21.96 -7.14 -13.04
C HIS A 82 22.86 -7.24 -11.82
N GLN A 83 22.88 -6.17 -10.99
CA GLN A 83 23.72 -6.09 -9.80
C GLN A 83 23.18 -5.08 -8.79
N GLN A 84 23.44 -5.29 -7.51
CA GLN A 84 23.08 -4.37 -6.42
C GLN A 84 21.58 -3.98 -6.41
N GLY A 85 20.70 -4.94 -6.69
CA GLY A 85 19.26 -4.69 -6.72
C GLY A 85 18.74 -3.91 -7.93
N LYS A 86 19.59 -3.67 -8.94
CA LYS A 86 19.24 -2.95 -10.18
C LYS A 86 19.51 -3.81 -11.42
N LEU A 87 18.55 -3.79 -12.33
CA LEU A 87 18.70 -4.28 -13.70
C LEU A 87 18.87 -3.07 -14.62
N ALA A 88 20.10 -2.80 -15.06
CA ALA A 88 20.42 -1.78 -16.05
C ALA A 88 20.42 -2.37 -17.45
N LEU A 89 19.81 -1.69 -18.41
CA LEU A 89 19.68 -2.14 -19.79
C LEU A 89 19.99 -1.02 -20.79
N THR A 90 20.61 -1.38 -21.92
CA THR A 90 20.95 -0.47 -23.01
C THR A 90 20.14 -0.86 -24.24
N PRO A 91 19.23 0.00 -24.75
CA PRO A 91 18.49 -0.27 -25.98
C PRO A 91 19.40 -0.21 -27.20
N GLN A 92 19.02 -0.87 -28.31
CA GLN A 92 19.77 -0.80 -29.57
C GLN A 92 19.77 0.60 -30.17
N GLN A 93 18.64 1.30 -30.04
CA GLN A 93 18.46 2.65 -30.54
C GLN A 93 18.05 3.58 -29.41
N LYS A 94 18.47 4.84 -29.49
CA LYS A 94 18.01 5.88 -28.55
C LYS A 94 16.51 6.08 -28.70
N ILE A 95 15.81 6.13 -27.59
CA ILE A 95 14.37 6.39 -27.53
C ILE A 95 14.19 7.88 -27.22
N PRO A 96 13.46 8.64 -28.06
CA PRO A 96 13.21 10.05 -27.81
C PRO A 96 12.31 10.26 -26.61
N ALA A 97 12.35 11.44 -25.97
CA ALA A 97 11.39 11.82 -24.95
C ALA A 97 9.97 11.75 -25.52
N GLY A 98 9.02 11.22 -24.73
CA GLY A 98 7.66 10.91 -25.18
C GLY A 98 7.54 9.62 -26.00
N GLY A 99 8.64 8.91 -26.26
CA GLY A 99 8.63 7.65 -27.00
C GLY A 99 8.16 6.47 -26.15
N VAL A 100 7.59 5.47 -26.82
CA VAL A 100 7.19 4.21 -26.16
C VAL A 100 8.43 3.41 -25.77
N LEU A 101 8.47 2.97 -24.53
CA LEU A 101 9.48 2.09 -23.97
C LEU A 101 8.78 0.81 -23.47
N GLU A 102 8.88 -0.27 -24.25
CA GLU A 102 8.44 -1.58 -23.84
C GLU A 102 9.66 -2.41 -23.44
N ILE A 103 9.70 -2.87 -22.18
CA ILE A 103 10.78 -3.72 -21.68
C ILE A 103 10.20 -5.10 -21.38
N THR A 104 10.72 -6.14 -22.01
CA THR A 104 10.41 -7.54 -21.67
C THR A 104 11.60 -8.17 -20.97
N VAL A 105 11.37 -8.69 -19.76
CA VAL A 105 12.38 -9.38 -18.95
C VAL A 105 11.96 -10.82 -18.70
N HIS A 106 12.82 -11.78 -19.03
CA HIS A 106 12.67 -13.18 -18.63
C HIS A 106 13.62 -13.49 -17.49
N TYR A 107 13.08 -14.07 -16.43
CA TYR A 107 13.83 -14.35 -15.21
C TYR A 107 13.34 -15.60 -14.50
N ALA A 108 14.19 -16.17 -13.65
CA ALA A 108 13.82 -17.26 -12.77
C ALA A 108 14.78 -17.31 -11.57
N GLY A 109 14.30 -17.88 -10.46
CA GLY A 109 15.11 -18.06 -9.27
C GLY A 109 14.32 -18.57 -8.08
N THR A 110 14.90 -18.41 -6.91
CA THR A 110 14.27 -18.65 -5.61
C THR A 110 14.06 -17.28 -5.00
N PRO A 111 12.84 -16.70 -5.06
CA PRO A 111 12.58 -15.37 -4.54
C PRO A 111 12.85 -15.33 -3.03
N LYS A 112 13.28 -14.18 -2.55
CA LYS A 112 13.58 -13.92 -1.14
C LYS A 112 13.14 -12.53 -0.78
N PRO A 113 12.75 -12.28 0.48
CA PRO A 113 12.40 -10.94 0.92
C PRO A 113 13.59 -9.98 0.80
N VAL A 114 13.26 -8.70 0.69
CA VAL A 114 14.22 -7.60 0.79
C VAL A 114 14.38 -7.24 2.27
N ARG A 115 15.62 -7.08 2.72
CA ARG A 115 15.92 -6.64 4.10
C ARG A 115 16.12 -5.14 4.17
N GLY A 116 15.41 -4.51 5.09
CA GLY A 116 15.50 -3.09 5.38
C GLY A 116 15.52 -2.79 6.87
N PRO A 117 15.56 -1.51 7.25
CA PRO A 117 15.48 -1.11 8.67
C PRO A 117 14.21 -1.58 9.38
N TRP A 118 13.17 -1.89 8.60
CA TRP A 118 11.83 -2.27 9.10
C TRP A 118 11.59 -3.79 9.08
N GLY A 119 12.62 -4.60 8.82
CA GLY A 119 12.55 -6.05 8.73
C GLY A 119 12.66 -6.57 7.30
N GLU A 120 12.07 -7.73 7.06
CA GLU A 120 12.00 -8.39 5.77
C GLU A 120 10.65 -8.10 5.12
N VAL A 121 10.64 -7.72 3.83
CA VAL A 121 9.45 -7.36 3.06
C VAL A 121 9.51 -7.92 1.64
N GLY A 122 8.36 -8.14 1.03
CA GLY A 122 8.25 -8.67 -0.32
C GLY A 122 7.80 -10.11 -0.33
N TRP A 123 8.54 -10.97 -1.04
CA TRP A 123 8.19 -12.38 -1.17
C TRP A 123 8.56 -13.17 0.09
N GLU A 124 7.57 -13.80 0.69
CA GLU A 124 7.73 -14.71 1.82
C GLU A 124 7.22 -16.11 1.46
N GLU A 125 8.01 -17.11 1.82
CA GLU A 125 7.63 -18.52 1.77
C GLU A 125 6.85 -18.87 3.04
N LEU A 126 5.64 -19.39 2.89
CA LEU A 126 4.81 -19.88 3.99
C LEU A 126 5.03 -21.37 4.21
N THR A 127 4.53 -21.90 5.33
CA THR A 127 4.52 -23.35 5.58
C THR A 127 3.87 -24.11 4.41
N GLU A 128 2.76 -23.59 3.86
CA GLU A 128 2.15 -24.09 2.63
C GLU A 128 1.81 -22.93 1.69
N GLY A 129 2.72 -22.63 0.74
CA GLY A 129 2.48 -21.58 -0.27
C GLY A 129 3.43 -20.41 -0.18
N ALA A 130 2.94 -19.23 -0.50
CA ALA A 130 3.70 -17.98 -0.43
C ALA A 130 2.78 -16.78 -0.32
N LEU A 131 3.28 -15.71 0.28
CA LEU A 131 2.66 -14.39 0.27
C LEU A 131 3.63 -13.32 -0.25
N VAL A 132 3.07 -12.21 -0.69
CA VAL A 132 3.83 -11.00 -0.99
C VAL A 132 3.28 -9.85 -0.16
N ALA A 133 4.16 -9.20 0.62
CA ALA A 133 3.89 -8.04 1.44
C ALA A 133 5.04 -7.05 1.28
N SER A 134 4.85 -6.01 0.48
CA SER A 134 5.97 -5.26 -0.13
C SER A 134 6.17 -3.84 0.40
N GLN A 135 5.51 -3.42 1.48
CA GLN A 135 5.71 -2.09 2.02
C GLN A 135 7.03 -2.01 2.82
N PRO A 136 7.91 -1.02 2.54
CA PRO A 136 7.75 0.04 1.54
C PRO A 136 8.37 -0.26 0.16
N ASN A 137 9.14 -1.34 -0.03
CA ASN A 137 9.96 -1.56 -1.23
C ASN A 137 10.26 -3.02 -1.56
N GLY A 138 9.31 -3.92 -1.34
CA GLY A 138 9.49 -5.36 -1.54
C GLY A 138 9.12 -5.88 -2.93
N ALA A 139 8.52 -5.07 -3.82
CA ALA A 139 8.07 -5.52 -5.14
C ALA A 139 9.19 -6.09 -6.00
N ALA A 140 10.39 -5.53 -5.91
CA ALA A 140 11.57 -6.00 -6.61
C ALA A 140 11.99 -7.43 -6.24
N SER A 141 11.46 -8.00 -5.15
CA SER A 141 11.73 -9.38 -4.73
C SER A 141 11.14 -10.44 -5.67
N TRP A 142 10.13 -10.08 -6.50
CA TRP A 142 9.42 -11.04 -7.32
C TRP A 142 9.21 -10.63 -8.78
N PHE A 143 9.31 -9.32 -9.12
CA PHE A 143 9.32 -8.87 -10.52
C PHE A 143 10.15 -7.60 -10.69
N PRO A 144 10.69 -7.34 -11.91
CA PRO A 144 11.40 -6.10 -12.22
C PRO A 144 10.42 -4.93 -12.29
N CYS A 145 10.69 -3.84 -11.57
CA CYS A 145 9.75 -2.73 -11.46
C CYS A 145 10.47 -1.36 -11.30
N ASP A 146 9.68 -0.31 -11.31
CA ASP A 146 10.02 0.99 -10.78
C ASP A 146 9.45 1.06 -9.37
N ASP A 147 10.27 0.67 -8.36
CA ASP A 147 9.84 0.46 -6.98
C ASP A 147 9.81 1.77 -6.19
N HIS A 148 8.90 2.66 -6.60
CA HIS A 148 8.68 3.95 -5.97
C HIS A 148 7.18 4.20 -5.75
N PRO A 149 6.74 4.74 -4.61
CA PRO A 149 5.31 4.86 -4.26
C PRO A 149 4.52 5.72 -5.27
N SER A 150 5.15 6.71 -5.90
CA SER A 150 4.49 7.53 -6.92
C SER A 150 4.45 6.89 -8.31
N SER A 151 5.12 5.75 -8.53
CA SER A 151 5.11 5.04 -9.81
C SER A 151 3.91 4.10 -9.87
N LYS A 152 2.73 4.66 -10.17
CA LYS A 152 1.47 3.92 -10.28
C LYS A 152 1.22 3.49 -11.71
N ALA A 153 0.80 2.25 -11.91
CA ALA A 153 0.50 1.66 -13.20
C ALA A 153 -0.67 0.66 -13.10
N SER A 154 -1.26 0.26 -14.23
CA SER A 154 -2.18 -0.87 -14.28
C SER A 154 -1.41 -2.20 -14.33
N TYR A 155 -2.05 -3.29 -13.88
CA TYR A 155 -1.42 -4.61 -13.82
C TYR A 155 -2.29 -5.68 -14.44
N ARG A 156 -1.68 -6.56 -15.22
CA ARG A 156 -2.22 -7.87 -15.57
C ARG A 156 -1.29 -8.93 -15.00
N ILE A 157 -1.81 -9.76 -14.10
CA ILE A 157 -1.03 -10.78 -13.41
C ILE A 157 -1.59 -12.16 -13.76
N SER A 158 -0.80 -12.96 -14.48
CA SER A 158 -1.06 -14.36 -14.75
C SER A 158 -0.14 -15.21 -13.87
N ILE A 159 -0.70 -16.04 -13.01
CA ILE A 159 0.04 -16.91 -12.12
C ILE A 159 -0.38 -18.37 -12.31
N THR A 160 0.59 -19.23 -12.58
CA THR A 160 0.43 -20.68 -12.66
C THR A 160 1.07 -21.32 -11.45
N THR A 161 0.32 -22.14 -10.72
CA THR A 161 0.83 -22.90 -9.58
C THR A 161 0.22 -24.30 -9.54
N ASP A 162 0.78 -25.18 -8.71
CA ASP A 162 0.32 -26.55 -8.57
C ASP A 162 -1.07 -26.61 -7.93
N SER A 163 -1.94 -27.47 -8.43
CA SER A 163 -3.20 -27.81 -7.76
C SER A 163 -2.90 -28.68 -6.51
N PRO A 164 -3.55 -28.51 -5.38
CA PRO A 164 -4.83 -27.80 -5.17
C PRO A 164 -4.70 -26.35 -4.66
N PHE A 165 -3.56 -25.70 -4.75
CA PHE A 165 -3.38 -24.33 -4.29
C PHE A 165 -4.31 -23.35 -5.02
N LEU A 166 -4.82 -22.36 -4.30
CA LEU A 166 -5.45 -21.18 -4.86
C LEU A 166 -4.40 -20.08 -4.96
N ALA A 167 -4.35 -19.42 -6.11
CA ALA A 167 -3.57 -18.19 -6.27
C ALA A 167 -4.50 -16.99 -6.40
N LEU A 168 -4.24 -15.93 -5.63
CA LEU A 168 -4.92 -14.63 -5.66
C LEU A 168 -3.88 -13.56 -6.00
N ALA A 169 -4.29 -12.57 -6.79
CA ALA A 169 -3.55 -11.33 -7.01
C ALA A 169 -4.53 -10.14 -7.00
N ASN A 170 -3.99 -8.91 -7.07
CA ASN A 170 -4.80 -7.70 -7.11
C ASN A 170 -5.75 -7.65 -8.32
N GLY A 171 -6.93 -7.08 -8.10
CA GLY A 171 -7.91 -6.79 -9.14
C GLY A 171 -8.87 -7.93 -9.43
N THR A 172 -9.59 -7.80 -10.54
CA THR A 172 -10.65 -8.71 -10.94
C THR A 172 -10.12 -9.97 -11.58
N LEU A 173 -10.62 -11.14 -11.15
CA LEU A 173 -10.30 -12.43 -11.77
C LEU A 173 -10.93 -12.52 -13.16
N LEU A 174 -10.10 -12.51 -14.21
CA LEU A 174 -10.53 -12.65 -15.60
C LEU A 174 -10.71 -14.10 -16.02
N SER A 175 -9.81 -15.00 -15.59
CA SER A 175 -9.90 -16.42 -15.92
C SER A 175 -9.20 -17.30 -14.91
N LYS A 176 -9.71 -18.56 -14.80
CA LYS A 176 -9.10 -19.68 -14.08
C LYS A 176 -9.06 -20.87 -15.00
N GLN A 177 -7.88 -21.34 -15.32
CA GLN A 177 -7.67 -22.41 -16.31
C GLN A 177 -6.88 -23.57 -15.68
N PRO A 178 -7.57 -24.63 -15.21
CA PRO A 178 -6.90 -25.85 -14.78
C PRO A 178 -6.34 -26.60 -15.98
N LYS A 179 -5.10 -27.06 -15.86
CA LYS A 179 -4.41 -27.89 -16.87
C LYS A 179 -3.51 -28.90 -16.19
N ALA A 180 -3.86 -30.18 -16.31
CA ALA A 180 -3.18 -31.29 -15.61
C ALA A 180 -3.11 -31.04 -14.10
N SER A 181 -1.91 -31.05 -13.51
CA SER A 181 -1.67 -30.82 -12.08
C SER A 181 -1.50 -29.35 -11.68
N GLN A 182 -1.74 -28.42 -12.60
CA GLN A 182 -1.56 -26.99 -12.37
C GLN A 182 -2.82 -26.19 -12.73
N THR A 183 -2.91 -25.00 -12.19
CA THR A 183 -3.98 -24.03 -12.52
C THR A 183 -3.33 -22.69 -12.80
N THR A 184 -3.76 -22.04 -13.88
CA THR A 184 -3.40 -20.65 -14.20
C THR A 184 -4.55 -19.72 -13.85
N TRP A 185 -4.25 -18.68 -13.11
CA TRP A 185 -5.17 -17.63 -12.71
C TRP A 185 -4.73 -16.33 -13.39
N VAL A 186 -5.67 -15.55 -13.93
CA VAL A 186 -5.38 -14.26 -14.57
C VAL A 186 -6.21 -13.19 -13.91
N TYR A 187 -5.55 -12.17 -13.37
CA TYR A 187 -6.14 -11.02 -12.72
C TYR A 187 -5.82 -9.75 -13.50
N GLU A 188 -6.72 -8.77 -13.44
CA GLU A 188 -6.55 -7.43 -14.00
C GLU A 188 -6.85 -6.39 -12.93
N MET A 189 -5.86 -5.53 -12.63
CA MET A 189 -6.02 -4.31 -11.85
C MET A 189 -5.91 -3.13 -12.82
N ALA A 190 -7.05 -2.57 -13.17
CA ALA A 190 -7.14 -1.46 -14.12
C ALA A 190 -6.74 -0.12 -13.48
N GLU A 191 -7.08 0.07 -12.20
CA GLU A 191 -6.75 1.27 -11.45
C GLU A 191 -5.25 1.37 -11.21
N PRO A 192 -4.67 2.57 -11.38
CA PRO A 192 -3.25 2.77 -11.11
C PRO A 192 -2.85 2.35 -9.70
N MET A 193 -1.88 1.45 -9.59
CA MET A 193 -1.38 0.85 -8.36
C MET A 193 0.12 1.03 -8.25
N ALA A 194 0.60 1.45 -7.07
CA ALA A 194 2.04 1.48 -6.78
C ALA A 194 2.59 0.05 -6.66
N SER A 195 3.86 -0.14 -7.02
CA SER A 195 4.48 -1.46 -7.05
C SER A 195 4.44 -2.19 -5.70
N TYR A 196 4.63 -1.48 -4.58
CA TYR A 196 4.62 -2.07 -3.25
C TYR A 196 3.22 -2.61 -2.82
N LEU A 197 2.14 -2.14 -3.46
CA LEU A 197 0.76 -2.61 -3.21
C LEU A 197 0.39 -3.84 -4.06
N ALA A 198 1.25 -4.19 -5.02
CA ALA A 198 1.08 -5.41 -5.81
C ALA A 198 1.38 -6.64 -4.97
N THR A 199 0.45 -7.60 -4.97
CA THR A 199 0.56 -8.80 -4.14
C THR A 199 0.16 -10.06 -4.87
N ILE A 200 0.72 -11.18 -4.41
CA ILE A 200 0.29 -12.55 -4.75
C ILE A 200 0.16 -13.33 -3.45
N GLN A 201 -0.95 -14.06 -3.33
CA GLN A 201 -1.25 -14.92 -2.20
C GLN A 201 -1.49 -16.34 -2.73
N ILE A 202 -0.70 -17.31 -2.30
CA ILE A 202 -0.81 -18.72 -2.71
C ILE A 202 -0.89 -19.58 -1.47
N GLY A 203 -1.93 -20.41 -1.39
CA GLY A 203 -2.13 -21.29 -0.23
C GLY A 203 -3.26 -22.29 -0.43
N GLY A 204 -3.47 -23.14 0.57
CA GLY A 204 -4.58 -24.08 0.67
C GLY A 204 -5.93 -23.40 0.95
N TYR A 205 -6.19 -22.30 0.28
CA TYR A 205 -7.31 -21.40 0.53
C TYR A 205 -8.62 -21.83 -0.14
N ARG A 206 -9.73 -21.28 0.39
CA ARG A 206 -11.04 -21.23 -0.26
C ARG A 206 -11.54 -19.79 -0.29
N LYS A 207 -12.22 -19.44 -1.38
CA LYS A 207 -12.86 -18.13 -1.51
C LYS A 207 -14.30 -18.21 -1.00
N TYR A 208 -14.67 -17.27 -0.12
CA TYR A 208 -15.99 -17.13 0.45
C TYR A 208 -16.48 -15.70 0.23
N ARG A 209 -17.81 -15.51 0.19
CA ARG A 209 -18.42 -14.20 0.21
C ARG A 209 -18.49 -13.67 1.64
N VAL A 210 -18.26 -12.37 1.82
CA VAL A 210 -18.47 -11.63 3.07
C VAL A 210 -19.67 -10.69 2.86
N GLY A 211 -20.55 -10.61 3.87
CA GLY A 211 -21.78 -9.80 3.77
C GLY A 211 -22.88 -10.42 2.90
N ALA A 212 -23.96 -9.66 2.68
CA ALA A 212 -25.12 -10.08 1.91
C ALA A 212 -24.87 -10.03 0.40
N ALA A 213 -25.76 -10.71 -0.36
CA ALA A 213 -25.77 -10.54 -1.79
C ALA A 213 -26.40 -9.19 -2.16
N GLY A 214 -25.73 -8.43 -3.05
CA GLY A 214 -26.22 -7.12 -3.49
C GLY A 214 -25.66 -5.93 -2.72
N GLU A 215 -24.72 -6.15 -1.80
CA GLU A 215 -23.95 -5.04 -1.20
C GLU A 215 -23.26 -4.21 -2.32
N PRO A 216 -23.22 -2.87 -2.17
CA PRO A 216 -22.62 -1.98 -3.18
C PRO A 216 -21.18 -2.32 -3.53
N VAL A 217 -20.39 -2.81 -2.54
CA VAL A 217 -19.03 -3.29 -2.72
C VAL A 217 -19.01 -4.80 -2.48
N PRO A 218 -18.73 -5.62 -3.50
CA PRO A 218 -18.56 -7.05 -3.32
C PRO A 218 -17.36 -7.34 -2.41
N MET A 219 -17.57 -8.11 -1.34
CA MET A 219 -16.53 -8.44 -0.37
C MET A 219 -16.30 -9.94 -0.33
N HIS A 220 -15.03 -10.34 -0.21
CA HIS A 220 -14.63 -11.73 -0.21
C HIS A 220 -13.62 -12.04 0.90
N ALA A 221 -13.61 -13.29 1.34
CA ALA A 221 -12.57 -13.88 2.17
C ALA A 221 -11.86 -14.98 1.38
N VAL A 222 -10.52 -15.00 1.45
CA VAL A 222 -9.67 -16.05 0.90
C VAL A 222 -8.85 -16.60 2.05
N ILE A 223 -9.28 -17.73 2.60
CA ILE A 223 -8.83 -18.24 3.89
C ILE A 223 -8.71 -19.78 3.88
N PRO A 224 -7.88 -20.37 4.77
CA PRO A 224 -7.91 -21.80 5.02
C PRO A 224 -9.28 -22.24 5.54
N PRO A 225 -9.84 -23.39 5.09
CA PRO A 225 -11.15 -23.85 5.55
C PRO A 225 -11.29 -23.97 7.06
N ARG A 226 -10.21 -24.31 7.77
CA ARG A 226 -10.19 -24.45 9.23
C ARG A 226 -10.47 -23.15 9.98
N LEU A 227 -10.18 -22.00 9.37
CA LEU A 227 -10.38 -20.68 9.99
C LEU A 227 -11.78 -20.10 9.74
N ARG A 228 -12.64 -20.80 8.99
CA ARG A 228 -13.94 -20.26 8.55
C ARG A 228 -14.80 -19.76 9.72
N ALA A 229 -14.93 -20.55 10.78
CA ALA A 229 -15.77 -20.19 11.92
C ALA A 229 -15.25 -18.98 12.69
N SER A 230 -13.92 -18.92 12.92
CA SER A 230 -13.27 -17.77 13.55
C SER A 230 -13.40 -16.53 12.67
N PHE A 231 -13.19 -16.65 11.37
CA PHE A 231 -13.34 -15.56 10.43
C PHE A 231 -14.77 -14.99 10.42
N ASP A 232 -15.78 -15.85 10.35
CA ASP A 232 -17.17 -15.43 10.35
C ASP A 232 -17.58 -14.69 11.64
N HIS A 233 -16.89 -14.94 12.75
CA HIS A 233 -17.06 -14.20 14.00
C HIS A 233 -16.26 -12.89 14.01
N ASP A 234 -14.96 -12.94 13.69
CA ASP A 234 -14.03 -11.83 13.90
C ASP A 234 -14.18 -10.73 12.85
N PHE A 235 -14.54 -11.10 11.61
CA PHE A 235 -14.74 -10.19 10.49
C PHE A 235 -16.22 -9.90 10.20
N ALA A 236 -17.14 -10.35 11.05
CA ALA A 236 -18.60 -10.21 10.84
C ALA A 236 -19.04 -8.76 10.61
N ARG A 237 -18.35 -7.79 11.22
CA ARG A 237 -18.70 -6.36 11.18
C ARG A 237 -18.03 -5.59 10.04
N GLN A 238 -17.25 -6.26 9.21
CA GLN A 238 -16.54 -5.61 8.10
C GLN A 238 -17.47 -4.97 7.04
N PRO A 239 -18.66 -5.52 6.71
CA PRO A 239 -19.64 -4.81 5.86
C PRO A 239 -20.13 -3.49 6.49
N GLU A 240 -20.31 -3.43 7.81
CA GLU A 240 -20.67 -2.20 8.52
C GLU A 240 -19.52 -1.17 8.47
N MET A 241 -18.26 -1.61 8.62
CA MET A 241 -17.08 -0.76 8.45
C MET A 241 -17.01 -0.19 7.03
N MET A 242 -17.24 -1.02 6.00
CA MET A 242 -17.26 -0.60 4.60
C MET A 242 -18.33 0.46 4.36
N ALA A 243 -19.53 0.27 4.87
CA ALA A 243 -20.64 1.22 4.74
C ALA A 243 -20.31 2.55 5.43
N LEU A 244 -19.79 2.51 6.67
CA LEU A 244 -19.37 3.68 7.42
C LEU A 244 -18.28 4.47 6.70
N PHE A 245 -17.22 3.78 6.23
CA PHE A 245 -16.10 4.45 5.56
C PHE A 245 -16.51 5.01 4.20
N THR A 246 -17.40 4.33 3.49
CA THR A 246 -18.00 4.89 2.26
C THR A 246 -18.81 6.16 2.55
N GLU A 247 -19.57 6.19 3.65
CA GLU A 247 -20.30 7.40 4.08
C GLU A 247 -19.35 8.54 4.48
N ARG A 248 -18.27 8.24 5.20
CA ARG A 248 -17.36 9.23 5.80
C ARG A 248 -16.26 9.70 4.87
N PHE A 249 -15.73 8.80 4.03
CA PHE A 249 -14.57 9.05 3.17
C PHE A 249 -14.92 9.17 1.68
N GLY A 250 -16.15 8.88 1.30
CA GLY A 250 -16.59 8.83 -0.08
C GLY A 250 -16.60 7.39 -0.66
N PRO A 251 -17.03 7.23 -1.93
CA PRO A 251 -17.18 5.92 -2.56
C PRO A 251 -15.92 5.07 -2.45
N TYR A 252 -16.10 3.77 -2.19
CA TYR A 252 -15.02 2.80 -2.23
C TYR A 252 -14.29 2.86 -3.58
N PRO A 253 -12.95 2.93 -3.59
CA PRO A 253 -12.23 3.31 -4.81
C PRO A 253 -12.05 2.18 -5.84
N PHE A 254 -12.33 0.91 -5.50
CA PHE A 254 -12.07 -0.26 -6.35
C PHE A 254 -13.34 -1.07 -6.62
N ASP A 255 -13.27 -2.10 -7.49
CA ASP A 255 -14.42 -2.91 -7.88
C ASP A 255 -14.88 -3.88 -6.79
N ASP A 256 -13.94 -4.49 -6.06
CA ASP A 256 -14.20 -5.43 -4.97
C ASP A 256 -13.14 -5.31 -3.86
N TYR A 257 -13.42 -5.94 -2.73
CA TYR A 257 -12.51 -6.02 -1.61
C TYR A 257 -12.35 -7.46 -1.12
N THR A 258 -11.11 -7.89 -0.92
CA THR A 258 -10.80 -9.23 -0.46
C THR A 258 -9.96 -9.19 0.82
N VAL A 259 -10.37 -9.96 1.84
CA VAL A 259 -9.55 -10.26 3.01
C VAL A 259 -8.89 -11.61 2.81
N VAL A 260 -7.59 -11.65 2.95
CA VAL A 260 -6.82 -12.90 3.04
C VAL A 260 -6.45 -13.14 4.50
N VAL A 261 -6.64 -14.37 4.98
CA VAL A 261 -6.02 -14.82 6.22
C VAL A 261 -5.11 -15.99 5.88
N THR A 262 -3.83 -15.86 6.16
CA THR A 262 -2.84 -16.94 5.94
C THR A 262 -3.04 -18.07 6.94
N ASP A 263 -2.50 -19.26 6.63
CA ASP A 263 -2.48 -20.37 7.59
C ASP A 263 -1.37 -20.19 8.64
N ASP A 264 -0.36 -19.40 8.31
CA ASP A 264 0.73 -18.99 9.20
C ASP A 264 0.35 -17.72 9.99
N GLU A 265 1.04 -17.51 11.12
CA GLU A 265 0.95 -16.27 11.90
C GLU A 265 1.73 -15.14 11.18
N LEU A 266 1.25 -13.91 11.30
CA LEU A 266 1.94 -12.70 10.84
C LEU A 266 2.10 -11.73 12.00
N ASP A 267 3.23 -11.05 12.09
CA ASP A 267 3.49 -10.07 13.15
C ASP A 267 2.49 -8.91 13.09
N ILE A 268 2.19 -8.42 11.88
CA ILE A 268 1.23 -7.35 11.61
C ILE A 268 0.40 -7.71 10.37
N PRO A 269 -0.86 -7.24 10.27
CA PRO A 269 -1.59 -7.25 9.00
C PRO A 269 -0.99 -6.24 8.05
N ILE A 270 -1.31 -6.36 6.75
CA ILE A 270 -0.70 -5.54 5.69
C ILE A 270 -1.76 -5.21 4.66
N GLU A 271 -1.76 -3.94 4.24
CA GLU A 271 -2.58 -3.48 3.14
C GLU A 271 -1.95 -3.83 1.78
N ALA A 272 -2.82 -4.18 0.83
CA ALA A 272 -2.55 -4.24 -0.59
C ALA A 272 -3.75 -3.67 -1.36
N GLN A 273 -3.57 -3.22 -2.59
CA GLN A 273 -4.68 -2.58 -3.32
C GLN A 273 -5.81 -3.57 -3.59
N GLY A 274 -7.02 -3.31 -3.03
CA GLY A 274 -8.19 -4.18 -3.09
C GLY A 274 -8.12 -5.39 -2.14
N ILE A 275 -7.05 -5.55 -1.38
CA ILE A 275 -6.78 -6.72 -0.54
C ILE A 275 -6.20 -6.28 0.81
N SER A 276 -6.66 -6.91 1.91
CA SER A 276 -5.95 -6.85 3.19
C SER A 276 -5.53 -8.26 3.63
N ILE A 277 -4.32 -8.36 4.19
CA ILE A 277 -3.67 -9.64 4.50
C ILE A 277 -3.48 -9.73 6.01
N PHE A 278 -4.00 -10.79 6.60
CA PHE A 278 -3.93 -11.10 8.04
C PHE A 278 -3.29 -12.46 8.25
N GLY A 279 -2.62 -12.65 9.38
CA GLY A 279 -2.17 -13.97 9.83
C GLY A 279 -3.26 -14.72 10.59
N ALA A 280 -3.09 -16.04 10.74
CA ALA A 280 -4.01 -16.89 11.52
C ALA A 280 -4.19 -16.38 12.97
N ASN A 281 -3.16 -15.77 13.56
CA ASN A 281 -3.19 -15.18 14.90
C ASN A 281 -4.14 -13.98 15.04
N HIS A 282 -4.50 -13.31 13.93
CA HIS A 282 -5.49 -12.23 13.91
C HIS A 282 -6.94 -12.73 13.76
N CYS A 283 -7.13 -14.06 13.63
CA CYS A 283 -8.41 -14.71 13.39
C CYS A 283 -8.65 -15.80 14.44
N ASP A 284 -8.73 -15.40 15.73
CA ASP A 284 -8.76 -16.28 16.90
C ASP A 284 -10.16 -16.58 17.44
N GLY A 285 -11.20 -16.04 16.84
CA GLY A 285 -12.61 -16.17 17.25
C GLY A 285 -13.01 -15.27 18.42
N LYS A 286 -12.23 -14.22 18.74
CA LYS A 286 -12.47 -13.32 19.89
C LYS A 286 -12.61 -11.84 19.52
N ARG A 287 -12.49 -11.50 18.23
CA ARG A 287 -12.48 -10.11 17.72
C ARG A 287 -11.35 -9.24 18.27
N GLY A 288 -10.27 -9.83 18.74
CA GLY A 288 -9.14 -9.09 19.30
C GLY A 288 -8.47 -8.15 18.29
N ALA A 289 -8.55 -8.49 17.01
CA ALA A 289 -7.98 -7.71 15.90
C ALA A 289 -8.97 -6.74 15.23
N GLU A 290 -10.20 -6.53 15.71
CA GLU A 290 -11.23 -5.71 15.05
C GLU A 290 -10.73 -4.29 14.71
N ARG A 291 -9.93 -3.70 15.58
CA ARG A 291 -9.28 -2.41 15.34
C ARG A 291 -8.41 -2.44 14.07
N LEU A 292 -7.61 -3.50 13.91
CA LEU A 292 -6.74 -3.68 12.75
C LEU A 292 -7.56 -3.96 11.48
N VAL A 293 -8.70 -4.65 11.59
CA VAL A 293 -9.62 -4.84 10.45
C VAL A 293 -10.10 -3.50 9.90
N ALA A 294 -10.44 -2.54 10.78
CA ALA A 294 -10.81 -1.18 10.39
C ALA A 294 -9.62 -0.41 9.79
N HIS A 295 -8.42 -0.57 10.35
CA HIS A 295 -7.18 0.04 9.89
C HIS A 295 -6.86 -0.37 8.45
N GLU A 296 -6.74 -1.67 8.19
CA GLU A 296 -6.39 -2.20 6.86
C GLU A 296 -7.47 -1.88 5.81
N LEU A 297 -8.76 -1.83 6.20
CA LEU A 297 -9.81 -1.41 5.30
C LEU A 297 -9.69 0.07 4.92
N ALA A 298 -9.34 0.94 5.87
CA ALA A 298 -9.19 2.37 5.62
C ALA A 298 -8.03 2.69 4.67
N HIS A 299 -6.98 1.87 4.65
CA HIS A 299 -5.89 1.99 3.70
C HIS A 299 -6.35 1.93 2.24
N GLN A 300 -7.50 1.33 1.94
CA GLN A 300 -8.03 1.30 0.57
C GLN A 300 -8.26 2.71 0.02
N TRP A 301 -8.68 3.66 0.86
CA TRP A 301 -8.72 5.09 0.53
C TRP A 301 -7.37 5.76 0.72
N PHE A 302 -6.75 5.60 1.91
CA PHE A 302 -5.54 6.31 2.35
C PHE A 302 -4.32 5.38 2.35
N GLY A 303 -3.60 5.35 1.26
CA GLY A 303 -2.48 4.44 1.00
C GLY A 303 -2.58 3.83 -0.39
N ASN A 304 -3.71 3.24 -0.72
CA ASN A 304 -3.89 2.48 -1.94
C ASN A 304 -4.45 3.35 -3.08
N SER A 305 -5.62 3.96 -2.90
CA SER A 305 -6.15 4.91 -3.88
C SER A 305 -5.32 6.20 -3.88
N LEU A 306 -5.18 6.84 -2.72
CA LEU A 306 -4.32 8.00 -2.50
C LEU A 306 -2.96 7.52 -1.97
N THR A 307 -1.95 7.46 -2.82
CA THR A 307 -0.61 6.97 -2.46
C THR A 307 0.36 8.14 -2.33
N LEU A 308 1.38 8.02 -1.49
CA LEU A 308 2.38 9.08 -1.28
C LEU A 308 3.19 9.38 -2.54
N LYS A 309 3.59 10.65 -2.72
CA LYS A 309 4.68 11.01 -3.62
C LYS A 309 6.06 10.76 -3.01
N ARG A 310 6.17 10.80 -1.69
CA ARG A 310 7.43 10.65 -0.93
C ARG A 310 7.16 9.95 0.39
N TRP A 311 8.03 9.06 0.80
CA TRP A 311 7.87 8.33 2.06
C TRP A 311 7.87 9.21 3.31
N GLN A 312 8.47 10.40 3.26
CA GLN A 312 8.39 11.35 4.39
C GLN A 312 6.96 11.75 4.76
N ASP A 313 6.01 11.67 3.82
CA ASP A 313 4.60 12.02 4.04
C ASP A 313 3.76 10.86 4.62
N ILE A 314 4.40 9.80 5.16
CA ILE A 314 3.76 8.54 5.59
C ILE A 314 2.60 8.74 6.59
N TRP A 315 2.59 9.81 7.36
CA TRP A 315 1.49 10.14 8.25
C TRP A 315 0.13 10.25 7.51
N LEU A 316 0.14 10.58 6.20
CA LEU A 316 -1.06 10.61 5.36
C LEU A 316 -1.68 9.23 5.11
N HIS A 317 -0.92 8.16 5.28
CA HIS A 317 -1.43 6.80 5.26
C HIS A 317 -1.79 6.37 6.68
N GLU A 318 -0.79 6.27 7.54
CA GLU A 318 -0.90 5.68 8.87
C GLU A 318 -1.74 6.52 9.83
N GLY A 319 -1.63 7.83 9.75
CA GLY A 319 -2.45 8.75 10.54
C GLY A 319 -3.93 8.65 10.19
N PHE A 320 -4.27 8.55 8.90
CA PHE A 320 -5.66 8.37 8.44
C PHE A 320 -6.20 6.99 8.81
N ALA A 321 -5.45 5.92 8.60
CA ALA A 321 -5.86 4.56 8.95
C ALA A 321 -6.05 4.41 10.48
N CYS A 322 -5.13 4.96 11.28
CA CYS A 322 -5.28 5.01 12.74
C CYS A 322 -6.49 5.86 13.17
N TYR A 323 -6.78 6.96 12.48
CA TYR A 323 -7.95 7.77 12.79
C TYR A 323 -9.26 7.07 12.41
N ALA A 324 -9.26 6.27 11.35
CA ALA A 324 -10.39 5.43 10.97
C ALA A 324 -10.73 4.38 12.04
N GLU A 325 -9.74 3.85 12.77
CA GLU A 325 -9.96 3.00 13.96
C GLU A 325 -10.83 3.72 14.99
N TRP A 326 -10.56 5.01 15.25
CA TRP A 326 -11.30 5.80 16.23
C TRP A 326 -12.70 6.15 15.75
N ILE A 327 -12.87 6.46 14.47
CA ILE A 327 -14.18 6.67 13.84
C ILE A 327 -15.03 5.40 13.92
N TRP A 328 -14.43 4.22 13.66
CA TRP A 328 -15.11 2.94 13.79
C TRP A 328 -15.51 2.67 15.23
N SER A 329 -14.62 2.86 16.20
CA SER A 329 -14.92 2.68 17.63
C SER A 329 -16.14 3.52 18.04
N GLU A 330 -16.15 4.82 17.69
CA GLU A 330 -17.24 5.74 17.98
C GLU A 330 -18.57 5.29 17.35
N ALA A 331 -18.57 4.90 16.09
CA ALA A 331 -19.77 4.46 15.37
C ALA A 331 -20.29 3.10 15.85
N SER A 332 -19.42 2.25 16.34
CA SER A 332 -19.75 0.87 16.77
C SER A 332 -20.13 0.75 18.26
N GLY A 333 -20.27 1.87 18.97
CA GLY A 333 -20.69 1.92 20.36
C GLY A 333 -19.54 1.78 21.37
N GLY A 334 -18.30 1.86 20.91
CA GLY A 334 -17.10 1.94 21.75
C GLY A 334 -16.79 3.35 22.23
N PRO A 335 -15.58 3.60 22.76
CA PRO A 335 -15.12 4.94 23.10
C PRO A 335 -15.20 5.89 21.91
N THR A 336 -15.57 7.16 22.16
CA THR A 336 -15.62 8.20 21.11
C THR A 336 -14.23 8.50 20.57
N ALA A 337 -14.16 9.04 19.35
CA ALA A 337 -12.90 9.49 18.76
C ALA A 337 -12.17 10.49 19.66
N ASP A 338 -12.88 11.40 20.34
CA ASP A 338 -12.27 12.34 21.29
C ASP A 338 -11.70 11.64 22.53
N GLN A 339 -12.40 10.64 23.09
CA GLN A 339 -11.87 9.86 24.22
C GLN A 339 -10.59 9.13 23.84
N LEU A 340 -10.58 8.49 22.66
CA LEU A 340 -9.39 7.77 22.14
C LEU A 340 -8.25 8.74 21.82
N ALA A 341 -8.54 9.91 21.25
CA ALA A 341 -7.55 10.93 20.97
C ALA A 341 -6.89 11.45 22.26
N ARG A 342 -7.68 11.75 23.31
CA ARG A 342 -7.13 12.20 24.60
C ARG A 342 -6.31 11.11 25.27
N ALA A 343 -6.75 9.87 25.23
CA ALA A 343 -5.99 8.73 25.74
C ALA A 343 -4.67 8.53 24.96
N ALA A 344 -4.71 8.56 23.63
CA ALA A 344 -3.53 8.45 22.79
C ALA A 344 -2.53 9.58 23.07
N ARG A 345 -3.04 10.83 23.18
CA ARG A 345 -2.20 11.99 23.54
C ARG A 345 -1.55 11.82 24.91
N ALA A 346 -2.29 11.37 25.93
CA ALA A 346 -1.75 11.11 27.27
C ALA A 346 -0.66 10.05 27.25
N ASN A 347 -0.80 9.00 26.43
CA ASN A 347 0.21 7.96 26.25
C ASN A 347 1.45 8.49 25.51
N LEU A 348 1.27 9.22 24.42
CA LEU A 348 2.37 9.84 23.69
C LEU A 348 3.17 10.84 24.55
N ALA A 349 2.50 11.59 25.44
CA ALA A 349 3.16 12.55 26.32
C ALA A 349 4.17 11.90 27.29
N ARG A 350 4.10 10.57 27.50
CA ARG A 350 5.04 9.80 28.32
C ARG A 350 6.22 9.24 27.53
N GLN A 351 6.19 9.36 26.18
CA GLN A 351 7.21 8.87 25.28
C GLN A 351 8.20 10.00 24.92
N PRO A 352 9.38 9.68 24.40
CA PRO A 352 10.31 10.68 23.91
C PRO A 352 9.67 11.58 22.85
N GLN A 353 9.90 12.90 22.97
CA GLN A 353 9.39 13.91 22.03
C GLN A 353 10.51 14.31 21.07
N ASP A 354 11.01 13.37 20.28
CA ASP A 354 12.19 13.50 19.44
C ASP A 354 11.94 13.30 17.94
N ILE A 355 10.71 12.90 17.55
CA ILE A 355 10.29 12.74 16.15
C ILE A 355 9.45 13.92 15.68
N ILE A 356 9.70 14.37 14.44
CA ILE A 356 8.85 15.28 13.66
C ILE A 356 8.07 14.43 12.68
N ILE A 357 6.76 14.27 12.86
CA ILE A 357 6.00 13.30 12.08
C ILE A 357 5.74 13.70 10.63
N GLY A 358 5.91 14.96 10.27
CA GLY A 358 5.90 15.44 8.87
C GLY A 358 7.19 15.15 8.10
N ASP A 359 8.25 14.70 8.82
CA ASP A 359 9.51 14.22 8.28
C ASP A 359 10.20 13.35 9.34
N PRO A 360 9.68 12.13 9.62
CA PRO A 360 10.17 11.29 10.72
C PRO A 360 11.56 10.70 10.48
N GLY A 361 12.04 10.76 9.24
CA GLY A 361 13.26 10.09 8.81
C GLY A 361 13.02 8.62 8.42
N PRO A 362 13.92 8.06 7.59
CA PRO A 362 13.72 6.72 7.03
C PRO A 362 13.63 5.62 8.08
N LYS A 363 14.32 5.75 9.22
CA LYS A 363 14.33 4.74 10.28
C LYS A 363 13.01 4.70 11.05
N ASP A 364 12.43 5.87 11.29
CA ASP A 364 11.30 6.03 12.23
C ASP A 364 9.96 6.26 11.49
N MET A 365 9.90 6.09 10.17
CA MET A 365 8.68 6.33 9.41
C MET A 365 7.51 5.40 9.78
N PHE A 366 7.78 4.23 10.35
CA PHE A 366 6.79 3.30 10.88
C PHE A 366 6.79 3.23 12.42
N ASP A 367 7.31 4.26 13.11
CA ASP A 367 7.19 4.38 14.56
C ASP A 367 5.73 4.68 14.95
N ASP A 368 5.18 4.02 15.97
CA ASP A 368 3.79 4.19 16.44
C ASP A 368 3.41 5.65 16.72
N ARG A 369 4.40 6.49 17.04
CA ARG A 369 4.18 7.94 17.23
C ARG A 369 3.77 8.64 15.95
N VAL A 370 4.19 8.18 14.77
CA VAL A 370 3.75 8.72 13.47
C VAL A 370 2.26 8.41 13.27
N TYR A 371 1.83 7.20 13.56
CA TYR A 371 0.43 6.75 13.50
C TYR A 371 -0.46 7.56 14.44
N LYS A 372 -0.12 7.56 15.71
CA LYS A 372 -0.96 8.17 16.76
C LYS A 372 -0.99 9.69 16.67
N ARG A 373 0.17 10.34 16.43
CA ARG A 373 0.22 11.79 16.29
C ARG A 373 -0.37 12.24 14.94
N GLY A 374 -0.27 11.43 13.89
CA GLY A 374 -0.98 11.63 12.63
C GLY A 374 -2.50 11.64 12.83
N ALA A 375 -3.02 10.63 13.54
CA ALA A 375 -4.45 10.58 13.92
C ALA A 375 -4.86 11.75 14.80
N LEU A 376 -4.03 12.18 15.74
CA LEU A 376 -4.26 13.38 16.57
C LEU A 376 -4.29 14.66 15.75
N THR A 377 -3.48 14.78 14.71
CA THR A 377 -3.51 15.91 13.77
C THR A 377 -4.87 16.00 13.09
N LEU A 378 -5.40 14.87 12.60
CA LEU A 378 -6.72 14.81 11.99
C LEU A 378 -7.84 15.09 13.00
N HIS A 379 -7.70 14.61 14.24
CA HIS A 379 -8.67 14.92 15.29
C HIS A 379 -8.67 16.40 15.67
N ALA A 380 -7.48 17.02 15.80
CA ALA A 380 -7.37 18.46 16.02
C ALA A 380 -8.02 19.26 14.88
N LEU A 381 -7.82 18.83 13.63
CA LEU A 381 -8.49 19.41 12.45
C LEU A 381 -10.02 19.24 12.52
N ARG A 382 -10.52 18.05 12.91
CA ARG A 382 -11.97 17.80 13.09
C ARG A 382 -12.57 18.69 14.18
N LEU A 383 -11.86 18.91 15.28
CA LEU A 383 -12.31 19.84 16.35
C LEU A 383 -12.38 21.29 15.85
N GLU A 384 -11.45 21.72 15.00
CA GLU A 384 -11.45 23.07 14.42
C GLU A 384 -12.57 23.24 13.38
N LEU A 385 -12.69 22.33 12.42
CA LEU A 385 -13.66 22.40 11.32
C LEU A 385 -15.09 21.99 11.73
N ARG A 386 -15.23 21.21 12.81
CA ARG A 386 -16.44 20.47 13.18
C ARG A 386 -16.74 19.34 12.19
N ASP A 387 -17.57 18.40 12.62
CA ASP A 387 -17.84 17.14 11.91
C ASP A 387 -18.24 17.35 10.45
N HIS A 388 -19.18 18.23 10.20
CA HIS A 388 -19.72 18.44 8.86
C HIS A 388 -18.61 18.85 7.87
N LEU A 389 -17.88 19.94 8.16
CA LEU A 389 -16.85 20.43 7.25
C LEU A 389 -15.63 19.50 7.19
N PHE A 390 -15.30 18.82 8.29
CA PHE A 390 -14.22 17.84 8.32
C PHE A 390 -14.52 16.68 7.35
N PHE A 391 -15.68 16.05 7.44
CA PHE A 391 -16.00 14.93 6.57
C PHE A 391 -16.25 15.34 5.11
N GLU A 392 -16.76 16.55 4.85
CA GLU A 392 -16.81 17.10 3.49
C GLU A 392 -15.41 17.30 2.90
N LEU A 393 -14.46 17.84 3.68
CA LEU A 393 -13.05 17.91 3.29
C LEU A 393 -12.48 16.53 2.95
N ILE A 394 -12.72 15.52 3.79
CA ILE A 394 -12.19 14.17 3.55
C ILE A 394 -12.76 13.56 2.27
N LYS A 395 -14.06 13.72 2.02
CA LYS A 395 -14.71 13.25 0.78
C LYS A 395 -14.15 13.97 -0.45
N GLU A 396 -13.95 15.30 -0.36
CA GLU A 396 -13.31 16.03 -1.47
C GLU A 396 -11.88 15.57 -1.69
N TRP A 397 -11.10 15.35 -0.61
CA TRP A 397 -9.74 14.85 -0.69
C TRP A 397 -9.66 13.52 -1.44
N THR A 398 -10.48 12.53 -1.05
CA THR A 398 -10.49 11.22 -1.68
C THR A 398 -11.02 11.24 -3.11
N ALA A 399 -12.01 12.10 -3.41
CA ALA A 399 -12.54 12.25 -4.75
C ALA A 399 -11.57 12.95 -5.71
N ARG A 400 -10.96 14.07 -5.25
CA ARG A 400 -10.06 14.91 -6.07
C ARG A 400 -8.77 14.19 -6.45
N TYR A 401 -8.24 13.38 -5.53
CA TYR A 401 -6.96 12.69 -5.71
C TYR A 401 -7.12 11.19 -5.91
N ARG A 402 -8.33 10.73 -6.26
CA ARG A 402 -8.60 9.31 -6.51
C ARG A 402 -7.56 8.71 -7.46
N HIS A 403 -6.95 7.58 -7.05
CA HIS A 403 -5.91 6.84 -7.78
C HIS A 403 -4.64 7.64 -8.11
N SER A 404 -4.41 8.74 -7.40
CA SER A 404 -3.25 9.61 -7.60
C SER A 404 -2.20 9.45 -6.51
N SER A 405 -1.09 10.18 -6.69
CA SER A 405 -0.06 10.36 -5.66
C SER A 405 -0.18 11.75 -5.04
N ILE A 406 -0.01 11.81 -3.71
CA ILE A 406 -0.33 12.96 -2.87
C ILE A 406 0.85 13.40 -1.99
N THR A 407 0.78 14.64 -1.50
CA THR A 407 1.72 15.22 -0.52
C THR A 407 0.98 15.87 0.64
N THR A 408 1.70 16.09 1.73
CA THR A 408 1.21 16.87 2.88
C THR A 408 0.78 18.27 2.47
N GLU A 409 1.52 18.94 1.58
CA GLU A 409 1.22 20.29 1.12
C GLU A 409 -0.14 20.37 0.39
N GLU A 410 -0.43 19.39 -0.46
CA GLU A 410 -1.71 19.30 -1.17
C GLU A 410 -2.90 19.12 -0.21
N PHE A 411 -2.72 18.32 0.86
CA PHE A 411 -3.75 18.19 1.89
C PHE A 411 -3.95 19.46 2.71
N VAL A 412 -2.87 20.11 3.14
CA VAL A 412 -2.91 21.37 3.90
C VAL A 412 -3.55 22.49 3.08
N ASP A 413 -3.24 22.56 1.78
CA ASP A 413 -3.82 23.56 0.89
C ASP A 413 -5.32 23.32 0.69
N LEU A 414 -5.75 22.07 0.48
CA LEU A 414 -7.16 21.75 0.38
C LEU A 414 -7.91 22.05 1.69
N ALA A 415 -7.36 21.65 2.85
CA ALA A 415 -7.96 21.93 4.15
C ALA A 415 -8.16 23.43 4.39
N GLY A 416 -7.23 24.25 3.90
CA GLY A 416 -7.33 25.72 4.00
C GLY A 416 -8.58 26.32 3.33
N HIS A 417 -9.21 25.63 2.38
CA HIS A 417 -10.46 26.09 1.75
C HIS A 417 -11.70 25.86 2.64
N TYR A 418 -11.59 25.04 3.67
CA TYR A 418 -12.69 24.67 4.58
C TYR A 418 -12.73 25.50 5.86
N SER A 419 -11.79 26.45 6.03
CA SER A 419 -11.70 27.29 7.22
C SER A 419 -11.49 28.74 6.87
N VAL A 420 -12.14 29.63 7.59
CA VAL A 420 -11.88 31.08 7.54
C VAL A 420 -10.57 31.43 8.25
N ALA A 421 -10.24 30.69 9.31
CA ALA A 421 -8.96 30.83 10.01
C ALA A 421 -7.85 30.07 9.29
N PRO A 422 -6.62 30.57 9.24
CA PRO A 422 -5.51 29.88 8.56
C PRO A 422 -5.11 28.60 9.31
N LEU A 423 -5.33 27.44 8.67
CA LEU A 423 -5.00 26.12 9.24
C LEU A 423 -3.51 25.76 9.15
N ARG A 424 -2.70 26.49 8.37
CA ARG A 424 -1.26 26.23 8.25
C ARG A 424 -0.54 26.21 9.60
N GLY A 425 -0.95 27.05 10.55
CA GLY A 425 -0.40 27.06 11.91
C GLY A 425 -0.67 25.77 12.68
N LEU A 426 -1.88 25.20 12.54
CA LEU A 426 -2.23 23.90 13.14
C LEU A 426 -1.30 22.80 12.59
N PHE A 427 -1.20 22.67 11.27
CA PHE A 427 -0.34 21.65 10.66
C PHE A 427 1.14 21.86 10.98
N ALA A 428 1.64 23.11 10.97
CA ALA A 428 3.02 23.41 11.33
C ALA A 428 3.37 22.94 12.75
N ILE A 429 2.44 23.09 13.70
CA ILE A 429 2.65 22.66 15.10
C ILE A 429 2.53 21.13 15.22
N TRP A 430 1.51 20.52 14.64
CA TRP A 430 1.27 19.08 14.77
C TRP A 430 2.27 18.23 14.00
N LEU A 431 2.64 18.64 12.78
CA LEU A 431 3.52 17.88 11.89
C LEU A 431 4.99 18.33 11.97
N GLY A 432 5.24 19.62 12.22
CA GLY A 432 6.57 20.22 12.05
C GLY A 432 7.35 20.46 13.34
N THR A 433 6.80 20.16 14.53
CA THR A 433 7.50 20.36 15.81
C THR A 433 7.67 19.06 16.59
N LYS A 434 8.71 18.97 17.43
CA LYS A 434 8.92 17.82 18.31
C LYS A 434 7.94 17.81 19.51
N PRO A 435 7.76 18.90 20.26
CA PRO A 435 6.84 18.91 21.38
C PRO A 435 5.40 18.53 20.97
N LEU A 436 4.75 17.67 21.76
CA LEU A 436 3.39 17.23 21.49
C LEU A 436 2.38 18.34 21.81
N PRO A 437 1.60 18.84 20.83
CA PRO A 437 0.63 19.92 21.05
C PRO A 437 -0.52 19.52 21.98
N GLN A 438 -1.24 20.51 22.49
CA GLN A 438 -2.51 20.29 23.18
C GLN A 438 -3.65 20.15 22.17
N LEU A 439 -4.59 19.23 22.42
CA LEU A 439 -5.83 19.19 21.67
C LEU A 439 -6.70 20.41 22.00
N PRO A 440 -7.42 20.97 21.01
CA PRO A 440 -8.43 21.98 21.27
C PRO A 440 -9.47 21.52 22.31
N PRO A 441 -10.08 22.41 23.09
CA PRO A 441 -11.16 22.04 24.00
C PRO A 441 -12.41 21.59 23.24
N LEU A 442 -13.20 20.69 23.83
CA LEU A 442 -14.52 20.32 23.34
C LEU A 442 -15.47 21.54 23.46
N GLY A 443 -16.08 21.94 22.36
CA GLY A 443 -17.03 23.05 22.33
C GLY A 443 -16.31 24.41 22.32
N GLY A 444 -16.25 25.03 21.14
CA GLY A 444 -15.57 26.29 20.89
C GLY A 444 -16.00 27.39 21.86
N GLN A 445 -15.09 27.74 22.74
CA GLN A 445 -14.92 29.13 23.12
C GLN A 445 -13.82 29.65 22.20
N ALA A 446 -14.23 30.18 21.03
CA ALA A 446 -13.39 31.00 20.21
C ALA A 446 -12.78 32.09 21.09
N HIS A 447 -11.49 32.33 20.88
CA HIS A 447 -10.73 33.41 21.45
C HIS A 447 -11.54 34.74 21.60
N GLN A 448 -12.11 34.94 22.77
CA GLN A 448 -12.34 36.25 23.35
C GLN A 448 -11.35 36.34 24.51
N ASN A 449 -10.16 36.81 24.18
CA ASN A 449 -9.31 37.61 25.09
C ASN A 449 -7.94 37.79 24.42
N THR A 450 -7.80 38.94 23.77
CA THR A 450 -6.68 39.85 24.05
C THR A 450 -7.06 41.20 23.46
N ARG A 451 -7.46 42.07 24.35
CA ARG A 451 -7.27 43.51 24.16
C ARG A 451 -5.82 43.86 24.52
#